data_74c28a09254d8fb0db58d4267b610f80
#
_entry.id   74c28a09254d8fb0db58d4267b610f80
#
_cell.length_a   1.000
_cell.length_b   1.000
_cell.length_c   1.000
_cell.angle_alpha   90.00
_cell.angle_beta   90.00
_cell.angle_gamma   90.00
#
_symmetry.space_group_name_H-M   'P 1'
#
loop_
_entity.id
_entity.type
_entity.pdbx_description
1 polymer ?
#
loop_
_entity_poly.entity_id
_entity_poly.type
_entity_poly.pdbx_seq_one_letter_code
_entity_poly.pdbx_strand_id
1 'polypeptide(L)'
;MDDETAGRYLPQYMEVRNSVKDFLALCKDPKLAAEVTLQPVDILDVDAAILFSDILVIPLEMGMELKFKKGEGPVFENPIRDFKDLDKLYEYPEERLTYVYKTIKIVRKKLSKKKALIGFSGSPWTIATYMVEGRG
;
A
#
# COMPACT_ATOMS: atom_id res chain seq x y z
N MET A 1 -0.27 6.94 -10.22
CA MET A 1 1.16 6.98 -9.80
C MET A 1 1.83 5.93 -10.65
N ASP A 2 2.67 6.37 -11.56
CA ASP A 2 3.31 5.47 -12.50
C ASP A 2 4.12 4.42 -11.75
N ASP A 3 3.97 3.18 -12.18
CA ASP A 3 4.63 2.00 -11.59
C ASP A 3 6.16 2.11 -11.57
N GLU A 4 6.71 3.07 -12.30
CA GLU A 4 8.14 3.27 -12.47
C GLU A 4 8.84 3.83 -11.21
N THR A 5 8.18 4.69 -10.43
CA THR A 5 8.80 5.44 -9.33
C THR A 5 9.12 4.62 -8.08
N ALA A 6 8.49 3.46 -7.90
CA ALA A 6 8.69 2.61 -6.72
C ALA A 6 9.39 1.27 -7.04
N GLY A 7 10.07 1.18 -8.19
CA GLY A 7 10.76 -0.05 -8.60
C GLY A 7 9.85 -1.21 -9.02
N ARG A 8 8.56 -0.94 -9.25
CA ARG A 8 7.59 -1.98 -9.65
C ARG A 8 7.84 -2.58 -11.03
N TYR A 9 8.70 -1.94 -11.86
CA TYR A 9 9.15 -2.46 -13.14
C TYR A 9 10.32 -3.45 -13.03
N LEU A 10 10.96 -3.56 -11.87
CA LEU A 10 12.08 -4.47 -11.66
C LEU A 10 11.62 -5.93 -11.78
N PRO A 11 12.37 -6.79 -12.49
CA PRO A 11 12.07 -8.22 -12.55
C PRO A 11 11.96 -8.86 -11.16
N GLN A 12 12.81 -8.45 -10.22
CA GLN A 12 12.82 -8.93 -8.83
C GLN A 12 11.52 -8.57 -8.10
N TYR A 13 10.95 -7.39 -8.37
CA TYR A 13 9.63 -7.05 -7.88
C TYR A 13 8.55 -8.02 -8.42
N MET A 14 8.60 -8.31 -9.71
CA MET A 14 7.64 -9.22 -10.33
C MET A 14 7.73 -10.65 -9.79
N GLU A 15 8.94 -11.11 -9.45
CA GLU A 15 9.14 -12.40 -8.78
C GLU A 15 8.41 -12.43 -7.43
N VAL A 16 8.61 -11.43 -6.58
CA VAL A 16 7.93 -11.32 -5.29
C VAL A 16 6.41 -11.16 -5.49
N ARG A 17 6.00 -10.31 -6.42
CA ARG A 17 4.57 -10.06 -6.70
C ARG A 17 3.85 -11.33 -7.15
N ASN A 18 4.50 -12.18 -7.95
CA ASN A 18 3.95 -13.44 -8.45
C ASN A 18 4.00 -14.58 -7.42
N SER A 19 4.78 -14.43 -6.35
CA SER A 19 4.86 -15.42 -5.27
C SER A 19 3.68 -15.37 -4.32
N VAL A 20 2.88 -14.30 -4.37
CA VAL A 20 1.72 -14.08 -3.49
C VAL A 20 0.40 -14.13 -4.27
N LYS A 21 -0.67 -14.43 -3.55
CA LYS A 21 -2.01 -14.57 -4.10
C LYS A 21 -2.48 -13.32 -4.87
N ASP A 22 -2.30 -12.15 -4.26
CA ASP A 22 -2.76 -10.88 -4.81
C ASP A 22 -1.92 -9.70 -4.27
N PHE A 23 -2.21 -8.50 -4.77
CA PHE A 23 -1.50 -7.29 -4.37
C PHE A 23 -1.67 -6.94 -2.88
N LEU A 24 -2.85 -7.17 -2.32
CA LEU A 24 -3.10 -6.90 -0.91
C LEU A 24 -2.34 -7.88 -0.02
N ALA A 25 -2.18 -9.14 -0.43
CA ALA A 25 -1.34 -10.10 0.27
C ALA A 25 0.11 -9.62 0.37
N LEU A 26 0.64 -9.01 -0.70
CA LEU A 26 1.97 -8.38 -0.66
C LEU A 26 2.02 -7.19 0.30
N CYS A 27 1.04 -6.28 0.25
CA CYS A 27 0.96 -5.15 1.17
C CYS A 27 0.86 -5.56 2.65
N LYS A 28 0.18 -6.68 2.92
CA LYS A 28 -0.07 -7.18 4.28
C LYS A 28 1.03 -8.08 4.82
N ASP A 29 2.01 -8.47 4.01
CA ASP A 29 3.20 -9.20 4.47
C ASP A 29 4.36 -8.24 4.73
N PRO A 30 4.71 -7.96 6.00
CA PRO A 30 5.77 -7.00 6.32
C PRO A 30 7.15 -7.37 5.78
N LYS A 31 7.44 -8.67 5.64
CA LYS A 31 8.74 -9.12 5.14
C LYS A 31 8.86 -8.89 3.65
N LEU A 32 7.83 -9.28 2.89
CA LEU A 32 7.80 -9.10 1.45
C LEU A 32 7.67 -7.61 1.06
N ALA A 33 6.83 -6.85 1.77
CA ALA A 33 6.73 -5.41 1.59
C ALA A 33 8.06 -4.69 1.87
N ALA A 34 8.81 -5.12 2.89
CA ALA A 34 10.13 -4.58 3.17
C ALA A 34 11.16 -4.97 2.09
N GLU A 35 11.09 -6.19 1.58
CA GLU A 35 11.95 -6.66 0.50
C GLU A 35 11.77 -5.79 -0.74
N VAL A 36 10.55 -5.63 -1.24
CA VAL A 36 10.28 -4.80 -2.43
C VAL A 36 10.57 -3.32 -2.21
N THR A 37 10.45 -2.82 -0.98
CA THR A 37 10.86 -1.46 -0.62
C THR A 37 12.37 -1.24 -0.79
N LEU A 38 13.18 -2.25 -0.47
CA LEU A 38 14.65 -2.16 -0.50
C LEU A 38 15.23 -2.46 -1.89
N GLN A 39 14.53 -3.20 -2.75
CA GLN A 39 15.02 -3.58 -4.08
C GLN A 39 15.57 -2.41 -4.91
N PRO A 40 14.89 -1.25 -5.05
CA PRO A 40 15.44 -0.12 -5.81
C PRO A 40 16.75 0.42 -5.22
N VAL A 41 16.87 0.42 -3.90
CA VAL A 41 18.11 0.86 -3.22
C VAL A 41 19.24 -0.12 -3.46
N ASP A 42 18.96 -1.41 -3.35
CA ASP A 42 19.99 -2.44 -3.47
C ASP A 42 20.44 -2.66 -4.92
N ILE A 43 19.53 -2.49 -5.89
CA ILE A 43 19.80 -2.76 -7.30
C ILE A 43 20.28 -1.53 -8.06
N LEU A 44 19.68 -0.36 -7.77
CA LEU A 44 19.91 0.88 -8.52
C LEU A 44 20.72 1.92 -7.74
N ASP A 45 21.03 1.64 -6.48
CA ASP A 45 21.75 2.54 -5.56
C ASP A 45 21.11 3.95 -5.44
N VAL A 46 19.79 4.03 -5.48
CA VAL A 46 19.07 5.30 -5.30
C VAL A 46 19.26 5.86 -3.88
N ASP A 47 19.09 7.17 -3.71
CA ASP A 47 19.35 7.88 -2.45
C ASP A 47 18.27 7.69 -1.38
N ALA A 48 17.09 7.24 -1.78
CA ALA A 48 15.96 7.04 -0.88
C ALA A 48 15.16 5.78 -1.22
N ALA A 49 14.60 5.14 -0.20
CA ALA A 49 13.60 4.10 -0.35
C ALA A 49 12.20 4.71 -0.16
N ILE A 50 11.27 4.35 -1.03
CA ILE A 50 9.84 4.66 -0.86
C ILE A 50 9.17 3.42 -0.25
N LEU A 51 8.53 3.59 0.89
CA LEU A 51 7.84 2.50 1.58
C LEU A 51 6.78 1.87 0.67
N PHE A 52 6.89 0.56 0.43
CA PHE A 52 5.88 -0.16 -0.33
C PHE A 52 4.60 -0.33 0.51
N SER A 53 3.51 0.24 0.01
CA SER A 53 2.16 0.14 0.56
C SER A 53 1.14 0.57 -0.51
N ASP A 54 -0.11 0.75 -0.11
CA ASP A 54 -1.16 1.35 -0.94
C ASP A 54 -1.91 2.42 -0.14
N ILE A 55 -2.36 3.49 -0.80
CA ILE A 55 -3.12 4.56 -0.13
C ILE A 55 -4.49 4.09 0.38
N LEU A 56 -5.03 3.02 -0.22
CA LEU A 56 -6.34 2.47 0.11
C LEU A 56 -6.34 1.45 1.25
N VAL A 57 -5.17 1.19 1.85
CA VAL A 57 -5.12 0.32 3.05
C VAL A 57 -5.88 0.94 4.23
N ILE A 58 -5.99 2.26 4.28
CA ILE A 58 -6.75 2.95 5.33
C ILE A 58 -8.24 2.60 5.22
N PRO A 59 -8.95 2.91 4.13
CA PRO A 59 -10.36 2.54 4.01
C PRO A 59 -10.59 1.02 4.02
N LEU A 60 -9.64 0.22 3.55
CA LEU A 60 -9.70 -1.24 3.71
C LEU A 60 -9.77 -1.64 5.19
N GLU A 61 -8.90 -1.09 6.04
CA GLU A 61 -8.89 -1.40 7.47
C GLU A 61 -10.02 -0.69 8.24
N MET A 62 -10.66 0.30 7.65
CA MET A 62 -11.95 0.82 8.11
C MET A 62 -13.13 -0.12 7.82
N GLY A 63 -12.91 -1.22 7.09
CA GLY A 63 -13.91 -2.25 6.82
C GLY A 63 -14.53 -2.21 5.43
N MET A 64 -13.99 -1.40 4.51
CA MET A 64 -14.42 -1.40 3.12
C MET A 64 -13.83 -2.59 2.35
N GLU A 65 -14.63 -3.18 1.45
CA GLU A 65 -14.22 -4.33 0.65
C GLU A 65 -13.45 -3.88 -0.59
N LEU A 66 -12.12 -3.88 -0.51
CA LEU A 66 -11.22 -3.51 -1.61
C LEU A 66 -10.81 -4.74 -2.42
N LYS A 67 -10.98 -4.67 -3.74
CA LYS A 67 -10.48 -5.65 -4.69
C LYS A 67 -9.67 -4.99 -5.79
N PHE A 68 -8.63 -5.67 -6.27
CA PHE A 68 -7.87 -5.25 -7.45
C PHE A 68 -8.33 -6.09 -8.64
N LYS A 69 -9.08 -5.47 -9.56
CA LYS A 69 -9.56 -6.11 -10.78
C LYS A 69 -8.57 -5.88 -11.92
N LYS A 70 -8.31 -6.94 -12.68
CA LYS A 70 -7.39 -6.87 -13.83
C LYS A 70 -7.95 -5.90 -14.88
N GLY A 71 -7.18 -4.85 -15.18
CA GLY A 71 -7.55 -3.83 -16.15
C GLY A 71 -8.43 -2.69 -15.63
N GLU A 72 -8.99 -2.81 -14.42
CA GLU A 72 -9.81 -1.75 -13.82
C GLU A 72 -9.13 -1.07 -12.61
N GLY A 73 -8.09 -1.71 -12.06
CA GLY A 73 -7.42 -1.22 -10.87
C GLY A 73 -8.19 -1.53 -9.57
N PRO A 74 -8.02 -0.68 -8.53
CA PRO A 74 -8.69 -0.86 -7.24
C PRO A 74 -10.18 -0.52 -7.33
N VAL A 75 -11.01 -1.40 -6.76
CA VAL A 75 -12.48 -1.23 -6.71
C VAL A 75 -12.97 -1.54 -5.31
N PHE A 76 -13.76 -0.63 -4.74
CA PHE A 76 -14.54 -0.90 -3.53
C PHE A 76 -15.91 -1.47 -3.91
N GLU A 77 -16.23 -2.66 -3.42
CA GLU A 77 -17.51 -3.33 -3.73
C GLU A 77 -18.67 -2.77 -2.90
N ASN A 78 -18.37 -2.08 -1.80
CA ASN A 78 -19.33 -1.44 -0.91
C ASN A 78 -19.04 0.07 -0.76
N PRO A 79 -19.11 0.86 -1.86
CA PRO A 79 -18.84 2.29 -1.78
C PRO A 79 -19.88 3.00 -0.88
N ILE A 80 -19.44 4.11 -0.28
CA ILE A 80 -20.31 4.92 0.60
C ILE A 80 -21.31 5.69 -0.24
N ARG A 81 -22.60 5.51 0.05
CA ARG A 81 -23.69 6.17 -0.67
C ARG A 81 -24.54 7.08 0.23
N ASP A 82 -24.56 6.81 1.52
CA ASP A 82 -25.30 7.61 2.48
C ASP A 82 -24.62 7.64 3.86
N PHE A 83 -25.18 8.40 4.80
CA PHE A 83 -24.64 8.51 6.16
C PHE A 83 -24.64 7.18 6.94
N LYS A 84 -25.58 6.26 6.65
CA LYS A 84 -25.64 4.95 7.31
C LYS A 84 -24.45 4.08 6.92
N ASP A 85 -23.87 4.28 5.75
CA ASP A 85 -22.67 3.58 5.35
C ASP A 85 -21.45 4.05 6.14
N LEU A 86 -21.41 5.34 6.55
CA LEU A 86 -20.36 5.86 7.42
C LEU A 86 -20.40 5.19 8.81
N ASP A 87 -21.58 4.94 9.35
CA ASP A 87 -21.76 4.30 10.67
C ASP A 87 -21.20 2.85 10.70
N LYS A 88 -20.98 2.24 9.54
CA LYS A 88 -20.41 0.88 9.41
C LYS A 88 -18.87 0.88 9.44
N LEU A 89 -18.25 2.04 9.29
CA LEU A 89 -16.80 2.15 9.23
C LEU A 89 -16.18 2.05 10.62
N TYR A 90 -15.05 1.34 10.69
CA TYR A 90 -14.24 1.30 11.89
C TYR A 90 -13.39 2.58 11.99
N GLU A 91 -13.52 3.30 13.10
CA GLU A 91 -12.95 4.65 13.28
C GLU A 91 -11.46 4.67 13.59
N TYR A 92 -10.89 3.54 14.02
CA TYR A 92 -9.49 3.44 14.47
C TYR A 92 -8.66 2.50 13.58
N PRO A 93 -8.54 2.77 12.26
CA PRO A 93 -7.86 1.87 11.33
C PRO A 93 -6.36 1.69 11.66
N GLU A 94 -5.75 2.62 12.38
CA GLU A 94 -4.36 2.54 12.81
C GLU A 94 -4.07 1.31 13.66
N GLU A 95 -5.03 0.82 14.43
CA GLU A 95 -4.88 -0.40 15.22
C GLU A 95 -4.75 -1.65 14.34
N ARG A 96 -5.29 -1.60 13.12
CA ARG A 96 -5.28 -2.69 12.13
C ARG A 96 -4.13 -2.58 11.13
N LEU A 97 -3.48 -1.42 11.05
CA LEU A 97 -2.34 -1.16 10.15
C LEU A 97 -0.99 -1.64 10.69
N THR A 98 -0.99 -2.57 11.64
CA THR A 98 0.23 -3.07 12.27
C THR A 98 1.25 -3.65 11.28
N TYR A 99 0.79 -4.18 10.15
CA TYR A 99 1.67 -4.69 9.09
C TYR A 99 2.47 -3.57 8.43
N VAL A 100 1.91 -2.36 8.26
CA VAL A 100 2.63 -1.18 7.76
C VAL A 100 3.73 -0.77 8.73
N TYR A 101 3.41 -0.69 10.03
CA TYR A 101 4.39 -0.31 11.06
C TYR A 101 5.52 -1.35 11.18
N LYS A 102 5.21 -2.64 11.05
CA LYS A 102 6.20 -3.71 11.02
C LYS A 102 7.11 -3.59 9.81
N THR A 103 6.55 -3.29 8.62
CA THR A 103 7.32 -3.03 7.40
C THR A 103 8.31 -1.88 7.60
N ILE A 104 7.85 -0.74 8.14
CA ILE A 104 8.70 0.40 8.44
C ILE A 104 9.88 0.01 9.36
N LYS A 105 9.61 -0.75 10.43
CA LYS A 105 10.64 -1.21 11.37
C LYS A 105 11.69 -2.10 10.69
N ILE A 106 11.25 -3.02 9.82
CA ILE A 106 12.16 -3.91 9.08
C ILE A 106 13.02 -3.10 8.12
N VAL A 107 12.40 -2.23 7.31
CA VAL A 107 13.11 -1.39 6.35
C VAL A 107 14.10 -0.48 7.07
N ARG A 108 13.68 0.23 8.13
CA ARG A 108 14.56 1.15 8.85
C ARG A 108 15.77 0.45 9.47
N LYS A 109 15.60 -0.80 9.90
CA LYS A 109 16.70 -1.60 10.43
C LYS A 109 17.73 -2.01 9.37
N LYS A 110 17.28 -2.28 8.15
CA LYS A 110 18.12 -2.75 7.04
C LYS A 110 18.69 -1.62 6.20
N LEU A 111 17.93 -0.54 6.02
CA LEU A 111 18.33 0.60 5.20
C LEU A 111 19.48 1.37 5.86
N SER A 112 20.52 1.70 5.07
CA SER A 112 21.62 2.55 5.53
C SER A 112 21.08 3.84 6.16
N LYS A 113 21.73 4.28 7.26
CA LYS A 113 21.40 5.57 7.91
C LYS A 113 21.66 6.79 7.01
N LYS A 114 22.45 6.62 5.95
CA LYS A 114 22.74 7.67 4.96
C LYS A 114 21.63 7.83 3.91
N LYS A 115 20.72 6.85 3.81
CA LYS A 115 19.62 6.85 2.84
C LYS A 115 18.30 7.18 3.53
N ALA A 116 17.47 7.99 2.88
CA ALA A 116 16.16 8.36 3.39
C ALA A 116 15.14 7.23 3.23
N LEU A 117 14.20 7.14 4.17
CA LEU A 117 12.98 6.36 4.02
C LEU A 117 11.82 7.32 3.90
N ILE A 118 11.13 7.26 2.76
CA ILE A 118 10.00 8.13 2.43
C ILE A 118 8.72 7.30 2.56
N GLY A 119 7.79 7.76 3.40
CA GLY A 119 6.41 7.29 3.43
C GLY A 119 5.54 8.10 2.47
N PHE A 120 4.35 7.60 2.21
CA PHE A 120 3.34 8.33 1.46
C PHE A 120 1.94 8.04 1.99
N SER A 121 0.99 8.92 1.68
CA SER A 121 -0.42 8.73 1.99
C SER A 121 -1.28 9.39 0.91
N GLY A 122 -2.51 8.93 0.75
CA GLY A 122 -3.49 9.65 -0.04
C GLY A 122 -3.95 10.92 0.68
N SER A 123 -4.24 11.99 -0.08
CA SER A 123 -4.92 13.14 0.51
C SER A 123 -6.33 12.73 0.97
N PRO A 124 -6.92 13.40 1.97
CA PRO A 124 -8.28 13.10 2.40
C PRO A 124 -9.30 13.15 1.26
N TRP A 125 -9.14 14.08 0.33
CA TRP A 125 -9.98 14.20 -0.86
C TRP A 125 -9.85 12.96 -1.77
N THR A 126 -8.62 12.56 -2.08
CA THR A 126 -8.37 11.39 -2.92
C THR A 126 -8.97 10.13 -2.31
N ILE A 127 -8.74 9.91 -1.01
CA ILE A 127 -9.29 8.74 -0.31
C ILE A 127 -10.82 8.78 -0.32
N ALA A 128 -11.43 9.92 0.01
CA ALA A 128 -12.89 10.09 0.01
C ALA A 128 -13.49 9.83 -1.39
N THR A 129 -12.83 10.29 -2.46
CA THR A 129 -13.27 10.01 -3.83
C THR A 129 -13.34 8.51 -4.10
N TYR A 130 -12.29 7.75 -3.78
CA TYR A 130 -12.32 6.29 -3.91
C TYR A 130 -13.41 5.63 -3.07
N MET A 131 -13.62 6.11 -1.82
CA MET A 131 -14.62 5.56 -0.92
C MET A 131 -16.06 5.79 -1.43
N VAL A 132 -16.32 6.94 -2.05
CA VAL A 132 -17.64 7.33 -2.55
C VAL A 132 -17.87 6.79 -3.96
N GLU A 133 -16.93 6.99 -4.89
CA GLU A 133 -17.09 6.53 -6.28
C GLU A 133 -16.93 5.00 -6.39
N GLY A 134 -16.19 4.39 -5.48
CA GLY A 134 -15.89 2.95 -5.49
C GLY A 134 -14.74 2.57 -6.40
N ARG A 135 -14.21 3.50 -7.17
CA ARG A 135 -13.07 3.31 -8.11
C ARG A 135 -12.40 4.65 -8.38
N GLY A 136 -11.19 4.62 -8.93
CA GLY A 136 -10.49 5.81 -9.40
C GLY A 136 -10.83 6.16 -10.84
#